data_89958aa2d1b98767519176e40077a972
#
_entry.id   89958aa2d1b98767519176e40077a972
#
_cell.length_a   1.000
_cell.length_b   1.000
_cell.length_c   1.000
_cell.angle_alpha   90.00
_cell.angle_beta   90.00
_cell.angle_gamma   90.00
#
_symmetry.space_group_name_H-M   'P 1'
#
loop_
_entity.id
_entity.type
_entity.pdbx_description
1 polymer ?
#
loop_
_entity_poly.entity_id
_entity_poly.type
_entity_poly.pdbx_seq_one_letter_code
_entity_poly.pdbx_strand_id
1 'polypeptide(L)'
;MIIIRNCLIFMSIYLFSIIWYNRKVLHVLGNRKNKAILFAIVGADFKVRYQSSVLGYVWSLLKPLFIFGILYVLFTYAFPQGSKGIECFGVWLLTGIVLWNFFSEATMVGTRSMVDNGQLIRKVAIPRHLLVVASSVSALINLGLGMVVVIIFALLSGLMPTLSWLLLIPIVAELFLLSIGLSLLLSALYVTFRDIAYIWEILLQAGFYASGIIFAIIYMPAVIQKVAFLNPVTQIIQDARHALMPSNPASQTIWQTFHNPLLWFVPIIITVGLFGLGWWHFQRKQCSFAEDI
;
A
#
# COMPACT_ATOMS: atom_id res chain seq x y z
N MET A 1 13.66 24.34 3.84
CA MET A 1 12.48 25.23 3.98
C MET A 1 11.65 25.32 2.70
N ILE A 2 12.23 25.47 1.51
CA ILE A 2 11.51 25.52 0.21
C ILE A 2 10.80 24.19 -0.10
N ILE A 3 11.41 23.05 0.22
CA ILE A 3 10.87 21.70 -0.01
C ILE A 3 9.60 21.46 0.81
N ILE A 4 9.57 21.87 2.08
CA ILE A 4 8.41 21.71 2.98
C ILE A 4 7.25 22.60 2.51
N ARG A 5 7.53 23.82 2.06
CA ARG A 5 6.51 24.76 1.53
C ARG A 5 5.89 24.24 0.23
N ASN A 6 6.70 23.69 -0.65
CA ASN A 6 6.21 23.08 -1.89
C ASN A 6 5.43 21.79 -1.60
N CYS A 7 5.87 20.97 -0.65
CA CYS A 7 5.12 19.76 -0.22
C CYS A 7 3.76 20.10 0.38
N LEU A 8 3.64 21.14 1.19
CA LEU A 8 2.36 21.60 1.78
C LEU A 8 1.41 22.17 0.72
N ILE A 9 1.92 22.91 -0.26
CA ILE A 9 1.12 23.41 -1.38
C ILE A 9 0.65 22.24 -2.25
N PHE A 10 1.50 21.26 -2.52
CA PHE A 10 1.15 20.07 -3.28
C PHE A 10 0.17 19.15 -2.53
N MET A 11 0.32 19.01 -1.21
CA MET A 11 -0.66 18.29 -0.39
C MET A 11 -2.03 18.97 -0.43
N SER A 12 -2.10 20.29 -0.45
CA SER A 12 -3.34 21.05 -0.59
C SER A 12 -3.99 20.84 -1.98
N ILE A 13 -3.20 20.88 -3.05
CA ILE A 13 -3.67 20.65 -4.42
C ILE A 13 -4.08 19.17 -4.60
N TYR A 14 -3.33 18.25 -4.01
CA TYR A 14 -3.60 16.81 -4.04
C TYR A 14 -4.91 16.46 -3.33
N LEU A 15 -5.09 16.95 -2.10
CA LEU A 15 -6.34 16.82 -1.35
C LEU A 15 -7.50 17.49 -2.08
N PHE A 16 -7.29 18.64 -2.69
CA PHE A 16 -8.32 19.36 -3.45
C PHE A 16 -8.72 18.61 -4.73
N SER A 17 -7.77 18.04 -5.47
CA SER A 17 -8.02 17.21 -6.66
C SER A 17 -8.77 15.93 -6.31
N ILE A 18 -8.36 15.23 -5.24
CA ILE A 18 -9.05 14.05 -4.70
C ILE A 18 -10.46 14.42 -4.22
N ILE A 19 -10.62 15.53 -3.52
CA ILE A 19 -11.90 16.00 -3.00
C ILE A 19 -12.84 16.42 -4.13
N TRP A 20 -12.34 17.09 -5.16
CA TRP A 20 -13.19 17.57 -6.27
C TRP A 20 -13.64 16.45 -7.21
N TYR A 21 -12.76 15.51 -7.57
CA TYR A 21 -13.10 14.36 -8.42
C TYR A 21 -13.94 13.31 -7.68
N ASN A 22 -13.83 13.22 -6.37
CA ASN A 22 -14.47 12.21 -5.53
C ASN A 22 -15.71 12.68 -4.75
N ARG A 23 -16.38 13.77 -5.14
CA ARG A 23 -17.64 14.16 -4.48
C ARG A 23 -18.63 12.99 -4.33
N LYS A 24 -18.73 12.10 -5.33
CA LYS A 24 -19.55 10.88 -5.24
C LYS A 24 -19.00 9.84 -4.25
N VAL A 25 -17.69 9.61 -4.22
CA VAL A 25 -17.07 8.64 -3.30
C VAL A 25 -17.10 9.16 -1.87
N LEU A 26 -16.79 10.44 -1.66
CA LEU A 26 -16.89 11.09 -0.35
C LEU A 26 -18.34 11.16 0.16
N HIS A 27 -19.32 11.35 -0.72
CA HIS A 27 -20.72 11.33 -0.35
C HIS A 27 -21.18 9.93 0.06
N VAL A 28 -20.64 8.89 -0.57
CA VAL A 28 -20.92 7.48 -0.24
C VAL A 28 -20.26 7.10 1.09
N LEU A 29 -19.01 7.50 1.34
CA LEU A 29 -18.32 7.30 2.61
C LEU A 29 -18.79 8.27 3.71
N GLY A 30 -19.35 9.43 3.34
CA GLY A 30 -19.89 10.43 4.26
C GLY A 30 -21.21 10.03 4.91
N ASN A 31 -21.96 9.10 4.30
CA ASN A 31 -23.24 8.64 4.83
C ASN A 31 -23.02 7.82 6.12
N ARG A 32 -23.68 8.22 7.22
CA ARG A 32 -23.59 7.54 8.54
C ARG A 32 -23.90 6.04 8.43
N LYS A 33 -24.87 5.65 7.60
CA LYS A 33 -25.22 4.23 7.37
C LYS A 33 -24.05 3.45 6.74
N ASN A 34 -23.40 4.00 5.72
CA ASN A 34 -22.27 3.32 5.05
C ASN A 34 -21.07 3.19 5.98
N LYS A 35 -20.80 4.19 6.81
CA LYS A 35 -19.75 4.10 7.85
C LYS A 35 -20.06 2.98 8.85
N ALA A 36 -21.27 2.90 9.34
CA ALA A 36 -21.66 1.85 10.29
C ALA A 36 -21.52 0.45 9.66
N ILE A 37 -21.94 0.29 8.39
CA ILE A 37 -21.79 -0.96 7.66
C ILE A 37 -20.29 -1.30 7.45
N LEU A 38 -19.47 -0.32 7.06
CA LEU A 38 -18.04 -0.51 6.87
C LEU A 38 -17.36 -1.00 8.17
N PHE A 39 -17.63 -0.33 9.29
CA PHE A 39 -17.07 -0.73 10.59
C PHE A 39 -17.58 -2.09 11.06
N ALA A 40 -18.84 -2.43 10.77
CA ALA A 40 -19.38 -3.75 11.09
C ALA A 40 -18.69 -4.85 10.30
N ILE A 41 -18.43 -4.64 8.98
CA ILE A 41 -17.71 -5.59 8.13
C ILE A 41 -16.26 -5.74 8.60
N VAL A 42 -15.55 -4.62 8.83
CA VAL A 42 -14.17 -4.64 9.34
C VAL A 42 -14.10 -5.38 10.68
N GLY A 43 -15.02 -5.11 11.61
CA GLY A 43 -15.08 -5.79 12.89
C GLY A 43 -15.37 -7.29 12.78
N ALA A 44 -16.24 -7.68 11.84
CA ALA A 44 -16.52 -9.09 11.55
C ALA A 44 -15.28 -9.79 10.95
N ASP A 45 -14.60 -9.18 9.99
CA ASP A 45 -13.35 -9.69 9.41
C ASP A 45 -12.29 -9.92 10.48
N PHE A 46 -12.10 -8.95 11.38
CA PHE A 46 -11.17 -9.08 12.51
C PHE A 46 -11.54 -10.27 13.40
N LYS A 47 -12.80 -10.38 13.75
CA LYS A 47 -13.28 -11.45 14.62
C LYS A 47 -13.05 -12.82 13.98
N VAL A 48 -13.40 -12.99 12.71
CA VAL A 48 -13.24 -14.26 11.99
C VAL A 48 -11.77 -14.64 11.83
N ARG A 49 -10.88 -13.70 11.50
CA ARG A 49 -9.45 -13.98 11.30
C ARG A 49 -8.72 -14.39 12.56
N TYR A 50 -9.12 -13.88 13.73
CA TYR A 50 -8.31 -13.99 14.95
C TYR A 50 -8.98 -14.76 16.09
N GLN A 51 -10.28 -15.08 16.00
CA GLN A 51 -11.05 -15.68 17.09
C GLN A 51 -10.61 -17.11 17.46
N SER A 52 -10.04 -17.88 16.51
CA SER A 52 -9.63 -19.27 16.71
C SER A 52 -8.12 -19.46 16.89
N SER A 53 -7.33 -18.38 16.95
CA SER A 53 -5.88 -18.46 17.02
C SER A 53 -5.35 -18.13 18.40
N VAL A 54 -4.40 -18.95 18.91
CA VAL A 54 -3.75 -18.73 20.23
C VAL A 54 -2.98 -17.39 20.27
N LEU A 55 -2.30 -17.03 19.21
CA LEU A 55 -1.57 -15.76 19.10
C LEU A 55 -2.41 -14.65 18.47
N GLY A 56 -3.59 -15.00 17.94
CA GLY A 56 -4.56 -14.06 17.39
C GLY A 56 -3.90 -13.02 16.47
N TYR A 57 -4.08 -11.79 16.85
CA TYR A 57 -3.63 -10.61 16.12
C TYR A 57 -2.09 -10.46 16.00
N VAL A 58 -1.33 -11.10 16.90
CA VAL A 58 0.14 -11.01 16.90
C VAL A 58 0.74 -11.62 15.61
N TRP A 59 0.05 -12.59 14.97
CA TRP A 59 0.48 -13.17 13.70
C TRP A 59 0.59 -12.15 12.55
N SER A 60 -0.25 -11.11 12.55
CA SER A 60 -0.19 -10.06 11.51
C SER A 60 1.12 -9.27 11.56
N LEU A 61 1.71 -9.15 12.76
CA LEU A 61 3.01 -8.52 12.96
C LEU A 61 4.17 -9.50 12.82
N LEU A 62 4.02 -10.72 13.34
CA LEU A 62 5.09 -11.72 13.31
C LEU A 62 5.50 -12.10 11.89
N LYS A 63 4.55 -12.28 10.97
CA LYS A 63 4.85 -12.66 9.59
C LYS A 63 5.81 -11.69 8.89
N PRO A 64 5.56 -10.37 8.82
CA PRO A 64 6.52 -9.43 8.25
C PRO A 64 7.83 -9.34 9.03
N LEU A 65 7.79 -9.49 10.36
CA LEU A 65 9.00 -9.47 11.18
C LEU A 65 9.88 -10.71 10.97
N PHE A 66 9.31 -11.89 10.75
CA PHE A 66 10.08 -13.08 10.38
C PHE A 66 10.78 -12.91 9.03
N ILE A 67 10.07 -12.41 8.02
CA ILE A 67 10.66 -12.12 6.70
C ILE A 67 11.78 -11.08 6.86
N PHE A 68 11.54 -10.02 7.63
CA PHE A 68 12.54 -9.03 7.95
C PHE A 68 13.75 -9.65 8.64
N GLY A 69 13.56 -10.46 9.68
CA GLY A 69 14.64 -11.10 10.43
C GLY A 69 15.53 -11.99 9.55
N ILE A 70 14.90 -12.82 8.71
CA ILE A 70 15.62 -13.68 7.76
C ILE A 70 16.43 -12.83 6.77
N LEU A 71 15.82 -11.84 6.14
CA LEU A 71 16.51 -11.00 5.16
C LEU A 71 17.59 -10.13 5.83
N TYR A 72 17.33 -9.62 7.02
CA TYR A 72 18.30 -8.83 7.76
C TYR A 72 19.56 -9.64 8.08
N VAL A 73 19.40 -10.85 8.61
CA VAL A 73 20.52 -11.78 8.89
C VAL A 73 21.24 -12.14 7.60
N LEU A 74 20.50 -12.47 6.54
CA LEU A 74 21.07 -12.85 5.25
C LEU A 74 21.95 -11.75 4.66
N PHE A 75 21.46 -10.51 4.64
CA PHE A 75 22.18 -9.37 4.05
C PHE A 75 23.22 -8.74 4.97
N THR A 76 23.14 -8.99 6.28
CA THR A 76 24.16 -8.50 7.21
C THR A 76 25.35 -9.46 7.29
N TYR A 77 25.10 -10.78 7.28
CA TYR A 77 26.15 -11.79 7.55
C TYR A 77 26.54 -12.61 6.31
N ALA A 78 25.58 -13.08 5.52
CA ALA A 78 25.87 -13.95 4.37
C ALA A 78 26.22 -13.16 3.09
N PHE A 79 25.53 -12.05 2.83
CA PHE A 79 25.75 -11.21 1.65
C PHE A 79 25.90 -9.73 2.01
N PRO A 80 26.96 -9.34 2.78
CA PRO A 80 27.12 -8.00 3.30
C PRO A 80 27.25 -6.92 2.22
N GLN A 81 27.52 -7.30 0.98
CA GLN A 81 27.55 -6.38 -0.15
C GLN A 81 26.16 -5.78 -0.47
N GLY A 82 25.08 -6.49 -0.18
CA GLY A 82 23.71 -6.02 -0.41
C GLY A 82 23.25 -4.94 0.58
N SER A 83 23.83 -4.88 1.78
CA SER A 83 23.58 -3.85 2.79
C SER A 83 24.62 -2.73 2.80
N LYS A 84 25.74 -2.91 2.07
CA LYS A 84 26.87 -1.99 2.06
C LYS A 84 26.45 -0.63 1.48
N GLY A 85 26.75 0.44 2.19
CA GLY A 85 26.41 1.82 1.78
C GLY A 85 24.98 2.23 2.08
N ILE A 86 24.18 1.39 2.77
CA ILE A 86 22.83 1.74 3.23
C ILE A 86 22.91 2.03 4.74
N GLU A 87 22.78 3.30 5.10
CA GLU A 87 22.70 3.69 6.51
C GLU A 87 21.39 3.14 7.11
N CYS A 88 21.47 2.66 8.37
CA CYS A 88 20.32 2.08 9.07
C CYS A 88 19.59 1.03 8.23
N PHE A 89 20.32 0.08 7.60
CA PHE A 89 19.77 -0.93 6.69
C PHE A 89 18.53 -1.64 7.25
N GLY A 90 18.49 -1.93 8.56
CA GLY A 90 17.33 -2.55 9.19
C GLY A 90 16.05 -1.71 9.06
N VAL A 91 16.12 -0.41 9.29
CA VAL A 91 14.96 0.50 9.14
C VAL A 91 14.55 0.59 7.67
N TRP A 92 15.54 0.71 6.77
CA TRP A 92 15.35 0.76 5.33
C TRP A 92 14.62 -0.48 4.80
N LEU A 93 15.06 -1.68 5.21
CA LEU A 93 14.48 -2.96 4.81
C LEU A 93 13.08 -3.15 5.40
N LEU A 94 12.92 -2.91 6.71
CA LEU A 94 11.66 -3.09 7.43
C LEU A 94 10.56 -2.19 6.86
N THR A 95 10.87 -0.92 6.55
CA THR A 95 9.92 0.02 5.92
C THR A 95 9.40 -0.52 4.60
N GLY A 96 10.28 -1.03 3.74
CA GLY A 96 9.88 -1.62 2.47
C GLY A 96 8.98 -2.85 2.64
N ILE A 97 9.33 -3.76 3.56
CA ILE A 97 8.56 -4.98 3.85
C ILE A 97 7.17 -4.64 4.38
N VAL A 98 7.06 -3.70 5.31
CA VAL A 98 5.78 -3.33 5.94
C VAL A 98 4.83 -2.69 4.94
N LEU A 99 5.30 -1.76 4.11
CA LEU A 99 4.49 -1.12 3.07
C LEU A 99 4.07 -2.11 1.98
N TRP A 100 4.97 -2.99 1.57
CA TRP A 100 4.66 -4.05 0.59
C TRP A 100 3.63 -5.05 1.12
N ASN A 101 3.77 -5.49 2.37
CA ASN A 101 2.81 -6.40 2.99
C ASN A 101 1.41 -5.80 3.00
N PHE A 102 1.29 -4.52 3.35
CA PHE A 102 0.01 -3.82 3.26
C PHE A 102 -0.58 -3.85 1.84
N PHE A 103 0.22 -3.45 0.84
CA PHE A 103 -0.21 -3.45 -0.56
C PHE A 103 -0.66 -4.83 -1.03
N SER A 104 0.14 -5.85 -0.73
CA SER A 104 -0.14 -7.24 -1.08
C SER A 104 -1.40 -7.76 -0.39
N GLU A 105 -1.54 -7.53 0.92
CA GLU A 105 -2.71 -7.96 1.69
C GLU A 105 -3.98 -7.25 1.21
N ALA A 106 -3.95 -5.93 1.09
CA ALA A 106 -5.11 -5.14 0.69
C ALA A 106 -5.61 -5.54 -0.70
N THR A 107 -4.70 -5.72 -1.67
CA THR A 107 -5.08 -6.07 -3.04
C THR A 107 -5.49 -7.53 -3.19
N MET A 108 -4.84 -8.47 -2.50
CA MET A 108 -5.20 -9.89 -2.57
C MET A 108 -6.55 -10.17 -1.91
N VAL A 109 -6.78 -9.66 -0.68
CA VAL A 109 -8.05 -9.83 0.02
C VAL A 109 -9.14 -9.06 -0.71
N GLY A 110 -8.84 -7.85 -1.21
CA GLY A 110 -9.75 -7.05 -2.01
C GLY A 110 -10.21 -7.76 -3.27
N THR A 111 -9.31 -8.46 -3.97
CA THR A 111 -9.63 -9.25 -5.18
C THR A 111 -10.68 -10.32 -4.89
N ARG A 112 -10.56 -11.05 -3.80
CA ARG A 112 -11.47 -12.15 -3.43
C ARG A 112 -12.74 -11.68 -2.72
N SER A 113 -12.78 -10.43 -2.24
CA SER A 113 -13.80 -9.91 -1.33
C SER A 113 -15.24 -10.06 -1.83
N MET A 114 -15.49 -9.93 -3.14
CA MET A 114 -16.83 -10.09 -3.73
C MET A 114 -17.33 -11.53 -3.64
N VAL A 115 -16.47 -12.48 -3.96
CA VAL A 115 -16.79 -13.91 -4.02
C VAL A 115 -16.92 -14.50 -2.63
N ASP A 116 -15.97 -14.17 -1.74
CA ASP A 116 -15.96 -14.66 -0.36
C ASP A 116 -17.19 -14.18 0.43
N ASN A 117 -17.71 -13.00 0.08
CA ASN A 117 -18.92 -12.41 0.68
C ASN A 117 -20.19 -12.61 -0.17
N GLY A 118 -20.20 -13.56 -1.11
CA GLY A 118 -21.35 -13.80 -2.02
C GLY A 118 -22.67 -14.03 -1.30
N GLN A 119 -22.68 -14.78 -0.20
CA GLN A 119 -23.88 -15.00 0.60
C GLN A 119 -24.41 -13.71 1.26
N LEU A 120 -23.52 -12.83 1.69
CA LEU A 120 -23.90 -11.55 2.27
C LEU A 120 -24.52 -10.63 1.21
N ILE A 121 -23.93 -10.63 0.00
CA ILE A 121 -24.42 -9.83 -1.14
C ILE A 121 -25.84 -10.26 -1.55
N ARG A 122 -26.14 -11.55 -1.48
CA ARG A 122 -27.48 -12.09 -1.84
C ARG A 122 -28.53 -11.82 -0.78
N LYS A 123 -28.15 -11.75 0.50
CA LYS A 123 -29.10 -11.63 1.63
C LYS A 123 -29.36 -10.18 2.05
N VAL A 124 -28.42 -9.27 1.84
CA VAL A 124 -28.49 -7.89 2.35
C VAL A 124 -28.13 -6.90 1.26
N ALA A 125 -28.96 -5.88 1.08
CA ALA A 125 -28.72 -4.80 0.13
C ALA A 125 -27.62 -3.85 0.62
N ILE A 126 -26.36 -4.26 0.48
CA ILE A 126 -25.17 -3.48 0.84
C ILE A 126 -24.52 -2.91 -0.42
N PRO A 127 -24.05 -1.65 -0.41
CA PRO A 127 -23.22 -1.13 -1.49
C PRO A 127 -21.96 -1.99 -1.67
N ARG A 128 -21.87 -2.70 -2.79
CA ARG A 128 -20.87 -3.76 -3.03
C ARG A 128 -19.41 -3.28 -2.90
N HIS A 129 -19.14 -2.04 -3.32
CA HIS A 129 -17.81 -1.44 -3.18
C HIS A 129 -17.33 -1.33 -1.72
N LEU A 130 -18.25 -1.29 -0.73
CA LEU A 130 -17.89 -1.24 0.69
C LEU A 130 -17.17 -2.52 1.14
N LEU A 131 -17.44 -3.67 0.53
CA LEU A 131 -16.74 -4.93 0.83
C LEU A 131 -15.27 -4.85 0.43
N VAL A 132 -15.00 -4.30 -0.76
CA VAL A 132 -13.62 -4.09 -1.24
C VAL A 132 -12.89 -3.04 -0.40
N VAL A 133 -13.57 -1.94 -0.04
CA VAL A 133 -12.99 -0.91 0.83
C VAL A 133 -12.73 -1.45 2.24
N ALA A 134 -13.63 -2.29 2.77
CA ALA A 134 -13.46 -2.89 4.09
C ALA A 134 -12.20 -3.75 4.19
N SER A 135 -11.89 -4.55 3.17
CA SER A 135 -10.65 -5.34 3.14
C SER A 135 -9.39 -4.46 3.18
N SER A 136 -9.40 -3.35 2.44
CA SER A 136 -8.30 -2.39 2.44
C SER A 136 -8.17 -1.65 3.78
N VAL A 137 -9.29 -1.34 4.46
CA VAL A 137 -9.28 -0.73 5.79
C VAL A 137 -8.77 -1.72 6.84
N SER A 138 -9.15 -3.00 6.76
CA SER A 138 -8.61 -4.06 7.64
C SER A 138 -7.09 -4.16 7.49
N ALA A 139 -6.57 -4.16 6.26
CA ALA A 139 -5.15 -4.15 6.00
C ALA A 139 -4.44 -2.87 6.50
N LEU A 140 -5.12 -1.70 6.44
CA LEU A 140 -4.58 -0.43 6.93
C LEU A 140 -4.33 -0.45 8.46
N ILE A 141 -5.15 -1.16 9.22
CA ILE A 141 -4.93 -1.35 10.66
C ILE A 141 -3.64 -2.16 10.90
N ASN A 142 -3.42 -3.21 10.11
CA ASN A 142 -2.19 -4.00 10.17
C ASN A 142 -0.96 -3.15 9.78
N LEU A 143 -1.10 -2.29 8.75
CA LEU A 143 -0.06 -1.33 8.39
C LEU A 143 0.25 -0.37 9.55
N GLY A 144 -0.78 0.17 10.21
CA GLY A 144 -0.60 1.07 11.36
C GLY A 144 0.28 0.46 12.44
N LEU A 145 0.02 -0.80 12.80
CA LEU A 145 0.86 -1.52 13.76
C LEU A 145 2.27 -1.80 13.24
N GLY A 146 2.39 -2.18 11.96
CA GLY A 146 3.70 -2.35 11.32
C GLY A 146 4.51 -1.06 11.32
N MET A 147 3.87 0.09 11.06
CA MET A 147 4.52 1.41 11.11
C MET A 147 4.95 1.80 12.52
N VAL A 148 4.20 1.44 13.56
CA VAL A 148 4.64 1.61 14.95
C VAL A 148 5.94 0.85 15.20
N VAL A 149 6.05 -0.39 14.72
CA VAL A 149 7.29 -1.18 14.84
C VAL A 149 8.44 -0.52 14.07
N VAL A 150 8.20 -0.03 12.84
CA VAL A 150 9.20 0.72 12.05
C VAL A 150 9.69 1.95 12.82
N ILE A 151 8.78 2.73 13.40
CA ILE A 151 9.12 3.93 14.18
C ILE A 151 9.96 3.59 15.41
N ILE A 152 9.55 2.56 16.18
CA ILE A 152 10.32 2.09 17.35
C ILE A 152 11.72 1.65 16.91
N PHE A 153 11.83 0.88 15.83
CA PHE A 153 13.10 0.42 15.33
C PHE A 153 13.99 1.56 14.81
N ALA A 154 13.39 2.58 14.19
CA ALA A 154 14.08 3.79 13.76
C ALA A 154 14.66 4.58 14.95
N LEU A 155 13.89 4.75 16.03
CA LEU A 155 14.35 5.41 17.25
C LEU A 155 15.47 4.65 17.94
N LEU A 156 15.36 3.31 18.02
CA LEU A 156 16.42 2.45 18.57
C LEU A 156 17.70 2.48 17.73
N SER A 157 17.58 2.73 16.42
CA SER A 157 18.71 2.91 15.51
C SER A 157 19.35 4.30 15.58
N GLY A 158 18.89 5.19 16.48
CA GLY A 158 19.43 6.52 16.67
C GLY A 158 18.88 7.57 15.70
N LEU A 159 17.87 7.26 14.88
CA LEU A 159 17.21 8.23 14.02
C LEU A 159 16.33 9.15 14.87
N MET A 160 16.56 10.45 14.77
CA MET A 160 15.73 11.44 15.49
C MET A 160 14.49 11.80 14.67
N PRO A 161 13.31 11.91 15.31
CA PRO A 161 12.09 12.35 14.66
C PRO A 161 12.28 13.74 14.04
N THR A 162 12.09 13.83 12.74
CA THR A 162 12.15 15.08 11.99
C THR A 162 10.77 15.44 11.42
N LEU A 163 10.59 16.68 11.02
CA LEU A 163 9.33 17.12 10.41
C LEU A 163 8.99 16.34 9.13
N SER A 164 10.00 15.75 8.48
CA SER A 164 9.80 14.89 7.29
C SER A 164 9.03 13.62 7.60
N TRP A 165 9.01 13.11 8.86
CA TRP A 165 8.22 11.94 9.23
C TRP A 165 6.71 12.16 9.06
N LEU A 166 6.23 13.42 9.12
CA LEU A 166 4.83 13.76 8.83
C LEU A 166 4.45 13.45 7.37
N LEU A 167 5.42 13.40 6.46
CA LEU A 167 5.19 13.00 5.07
C LEU A 167 4.76 11.54 4.93
N LEU A 168 4.96 10.70 5.93
CA LEU A 168 4.45 9.33 5.93
C LEU A 168 2.92 9.30 5.82
N ILE A 169 2.21 10.29 6.35
CA ILE A 169 0.74 10.33 6.30
C ILE A 169 0.23 10.41 4.85
N PRO A 170 0.62 11.41 4.02
CA PRO A 170 0.19 11.46 2.62
C PRO A 170 0.73 10.28 1.78
N ILE A 171 1.93 9.78 2.06
CA ILE A 171 2.52 8.63 1.38
C ILE A 171 1.68 7.36 1.63
N VAL A 172 1.29 7.11 2.88
CA VAL A 172 0.39 6.00 3.25
C VAL A 172 -1.00 6.18 2.63
N ALA A 173 -1.50 7.42 2.58
CA ALA A 173 -2.78 7.70 1.93
C ALA A 173 -2.73 7.42 0.42
N GLU A 174 -1.62 7.72 -0.25
CA GLU A 174 -1.39 7.40 -1.66
C GLU A 174 -1.38 5.88 -1.89
N LEU A 175 -0.62 5.14 -1.07
CA LEU A 175 -0.58 3.68 -1.14
C LEU A 175 -1.96 3.05 -0.89
N PHE A 176 -2.73 3.60 0.04
CA PHE A 176 -4.09 3.16 0.33
C PHE A 176 -5.03 3.37 -0.87
N LEU A 177 -4.97 4.54 -1.52
CA LEU A 177 -5.76 4.84 -2.72
C LEU A 177 -5.39 3.92 -3.89
N LEU A 178 -4.09 3.69 -4.11
CA LEU A 178 -3.60 2.76 -5.12
C LEU A 178 -4.13 1.35 -4.87
N SER A 179 -4.06 0.90 -3.62
CA SER A 179 -4.54 -0.44 -3.22
C SER A 179 -6.03 -0.60 -3.42
N ILE A 180 -6.86 0.38 -3.07
CA ILE A 180 -8.31 0.35 -3.30
C ILE A 180 -8.61 0.32 -4.80
N GLY A 181 -7.96 1.17 -5.59
CA GLY A 181 -8.18 1.24 -7.04
C GLY A 181 -7.92 -0.10 -7.72
N LEU A 182 -6.79 -0.72 -7.41
CA LEU A 182 -6.44 -2.05 -7.91
C LEU A 182 -7.38 -3.14 -7.37
N SER A 183 -7.73 -3.10 -6.10
CA SER A 183 -8.67 -4.06 -5.49
C SER A 183 -10.03 -4.01 -6.16
N LEU A 184 -10.56 -2.83 -6.49
CA LEU A 184 -11.82 -2.67 -7.21
C LEU A 184 -11.73 -3.24 -8.62
N LEU A 185 -10.64 -2.98 -9.34
CA LEU A 185 -10.42 -3.50 -10.69
C LEU A 185 -10.33 -5.03 -10.66
N LEU A 186 -9.45 -5.56 -9.81
CA LEU A 186 -9.20 -7.00 -9.71
C LEU A 186 -10.41 -7.77 -9.19
N SER A 187 -11.17 -7.23 -8.24
CA SER A 187 -12.38 -7.87 -7.74
C SER A 187 -13.47 -8.00 -8.82
N ALA A 188 -13.62 -6.96 -9.66
CA ALA A 188 -14.56 -7.00 -10.78
C ALA A 188 -14.14 -8.02 -11.85
N LEU A 189 -12.84 -8.18 -12.09
CA LEU A 189 -12.30 -9.18 -13.01
C LEU A 189 -12.40 -10.60 -12.41
N TYR A 190 -12.15 -10.75 -11.11
CA TYR A 190 -12.18 -12.05 -10.43
C TYR A 190 -13.56 -12.68 -10.38
N VAL A 191 -14.63 -11.91 -10.34
CA VAL A 191 -16.00 -12.44 -10.45
C VAL A 191 -16.19 -13.19 -11.78
N THR A 192 -15.64 -12.64 -12.88
CA THR A 192 -15.75 -13.24 -14.22
C THR A 192 -14.69 -14.31 -14.47
N PHE A 193 -13.44 -14.07 -14.03
CA PHE A 193 -12.28 -14.92 -14.28
C PHE A 193 -11.59 -15.28 -12.95
N ARG A 194 -11.82 -16.48 -12.45
CA ARG A 194 -11.30 -16.97 -11.17
C ARG A 194 -9.77 -17.07 -11.12
N ASP A 195 -9.12 -17.18 -12.26
CA ASP A 195 -7.66 -17.30 -12.38
C ASP A 195 -6.93 -15.99 -12.06
N ILE A 196 -7.63 -14.87 -12.06
CA ILE A 196 -7.06 -13.54 -11.73
C ILE A 196 -6.37 -13.54 -10.37
N ALA A 197 -6.90 -14.26 -9.38
CA ALA A 197 -6.28 -14.33 -8.06
C ALA A 197 -4.89 -15.01 -8.10
N TYR A 198 -4.75 -16.09 -8.88
CA TYR A 198 -3.46 -16.78 -9.03
C TYR A 198 -2.45 -15.94 -9.82
N ILE A 199 -2.91 -15.32 -10.90
CA ILE A 199 -2.06 -14.40 -11.70
C ILE A 199 -1.57 -13.26 -10.82
N TRP A 200 -2.47 -12.65 -10.02
CA TRP A 200 -2.13 -11.55 -9.14
C TRP A 200 -1.15 -11.96 -8.05
N GLU A 201 -1.31 -13.15 -7.48
CA GLU A 201 -0.37 -13.71 -6.49
C GLU A 201 1.05 -13.83 -7.06
N ILE A 202 1.20 -14.34 -8.28
CA ILE A 202 2.49 -14.44 -8.96
C ILE A 202 3.07 -13.04 -9.22
N LEU A 203 2.24 -12.08 -9.67
CA LEU A 203 2.67 -10.70 -9.89
C LEU A 203 3.11 -10.02 -8.60
N LEU A 204 2.44 -10.29 -7.47
CA LEU A 204 2.87 -9.79 -6.16
C LEU A 204 4.21 -10.38 -5.73
N GLN A 205 4.44 -11.68 -5.94
CA GLN A 205 5.74 -12.30 -5.64
C GLN A 205 6.86 -11.70 -6.50
N ALA A 206 6.65 -11.59 -7.80
CA ALA A 206 7.60 -10.96 -8.71
C ALA A 206 7.84 -9.48 -8.36
N GLY A 207 6.76 -8.76 -8.07
CA GLY A 207 6.79 -7.35 -7.68
C GLY A 207 7.58 -7.08 -6.39
N PHE A 208 7.54 -7.99 -5.42
CA PHE A 208 8.34 -7.89 -4.19
C PHE A 208 9.83 -7.73 -4.49
N TYR A 209 10.33 -8.54 -5.42
CA TYR A 209 11.74 -8.46 -5.84
C TYR A 209 12.03 -7.28 -6.77
N ALA A 210 11.07 -6.93 -7.62
CA ALA A 210 11.23 -5.85 -8.59
C ALA A 210 11.07 -4.44 -8.01
N SER A 211 10.42 -4.30 -6.82
CA SER A 211 10.12 -2.98 -6.23
C SER A 211 11.26 -2.39 -5.37
N GLY A 212 12.48 -2.95 -5.45
CA GLY A 212 13.62 -2.41 -4.71
C GLY A 212 13.51 -2.54 -3.18
N ILE A 213 12.76 -3.56 -2.70
CA ILE A 213 12.60 -3.82 -1.27
C ILE A 213 13.88 -4.41 -0.69
N ILE A 214 14.48 -5.33 -1.40
CA ILE A 214 15.67 -6.07 -0.99
C ILE A 214 16.96 -5.35 -1.40
N PHE A 215 16.97 -4.78 -2.61
CA PHE A 215 18.13 -4.11 -3.19
C PHE A 215 17.87 -2.63 -3.38
N ALA A 216 18.85 -1.79 -3.07
CA ALA A 216 18.75 -0.36 -3.32
C ALA A 216 18.80 -0.08 -4.83
N ILE A 217 17.76 0.59 -5.34
CA ILE A 217 17.60 0.88 -6.78
C ILE A 217 18.76 1.68 -7.33
N ILE A 218 19.35 2.56 -6.52
CA ILE A 218 20.45 3.43 -6.93
C ILE A 218 21.70 2.66 -7.39
N TYR A 219 21.89 1.42 -6.91
CA TYR A 219 23.02 0.58 -7.30
C TYR A 219 22.75 -0.26 -8.55
N MET A 220 21.53 -0.18 -9.11
CA MET A 220 21.17 -0.86 -10.35
C MET A 220 21.59 -0.07 -11.58
N PRO A 221 21.76 -0.73 -12.75
CA PRO A 221 21.97 -0.02 -14.03
C PRO A 221 20.86 1.00 -14.30
N ALA A 222 21.21 2.13 -14.92
CA ALA A 222 20.30 3.26 -15.16
C ALA A 222 19.00 2.87 -15.89
N VAL A 223 19.04 1.86 -16.77
CA VAL A 223 17.84 1.34 -17.47
C VAL A 223 16.88 0.70 -16.47
N ILE A 224 17.41 -0.13 -15.55
CA ILE A 224 16.61 -0.81 -14.53
C ILE A 224 16.04 0.21 -13.53
N GLN A 225 16.82 1.24 -13.16
CA GLN A 225 16.33 2.34 -12.31
C GLN A 225 15.11 3.01 -12.94
N LYS A 226 15.16 3.35 -14.24
CA LYS A 226 14.04 3.97 -14.95
C LYS A 226 12.78 3.09 -14.92
N VAL A 227 12.93 1.80 -15.17
CA VAL A 227 11.82 0.86 -15.17
C VAL A 227 11.26 0.68 -13.76
N ALA A 228 12.12 0.56 -12.75
CA ALA A 228 11.70 0.42 -11.35
C ALA A 228 10.90 1.63 -10.86
N PHE A 229 11.31 2.84 -11.24
CA PHE A 229 10.60 4.06 -10.90
C PHE A 229 9.30 4.31 -11.68
N LEU A 230 8.99 3.53 -12.72
CA LEU A 230 7.65 3.52 -13.33
C LEU A 230 6.62 2.80 -12.45
N ASN A 231 7.05 1.93 -11.54
CA ASN A 231 6.17 1.27 -10.59
C ASN A 231 5.81 2.24 -9.46
N PRO A 232 4.53 2.61 -9.28
CA PRO A 232 4.12 3.55 -8.24
C PRO A 232 4.41 3.03 -6.82
N VAL A 233 4.32 1.72 -6.59
CA VAL A 233 4.64 1.13 -5.28
C VAL A 233 6.11 1.32 -4.93
N THR A 234 7.01 1.17 -5.90
CA THR A 234 8.44 1.43 -5.72
C THR A 234 8.71 2.87 -5.30
N GLN A 235 8.05 3.83 -5.96
CA GLN A 235 8.21 5.25 -5.62
C GLN A 235 7.68 5.55 -4.21
N ILE A 236 6.48 5.06 -3.88
CA ILE A 236 5.88 5.22 -2.55
C ILE A 236 6.81 4.66 -1.45
N ILE A 237 7.42 3.49 -1.68
CA ILE A 237 8.39 2.90 -0.73
C ILE A 237 9.64 3.78 -0.60
N GLN A 238 10.18 4.30 -1.71
CA GLN A 238 11.36 5.16 -1.67
C GLN A 238 11.07 6.52 -1.02
N ASP A 239 9.90 7.11 -1.28
CA ASP A 239 9.47 8.35 -0.64
C ASP A 239 9.29 8.17 0.88
N ALA A 240 8.76 7.02 1.32
CA ALA A 240 8.65 6.69 2.74
C ALA A 240 10.02 6.51 3.40
N ARG A 241 10.95 5.84 2.73
CA ARG A 241 12.34 5.71 3.19
C ARG A 241 13.03 7.07 3.28
N HIS A 242 12.85 7.92 2.28
CA HIS A 242 13.40 9.29 2.27
C HIS A 242 12.80 10.15 3.38
N ALA A 243 11.51 10.01 3.67
CA ALA A 243 10.86 10.71 4.76
C ALA A 243 11.46 10.32 6.13
N LEU A 244 11.79 9.04 6.34
CA LEU A 244 12.41 8.53 7.57
C LEU A 244 13.90 8.83 7.65
N MET A 245 14.62 8.75 6.51
CA MET A 245 16.07 8.82 6.41
C MET A 245 16.50 9.72 5.24
N PRO A 246 16.31 11.05 5.32
CA PRO A 246 16.57 11.97 4.21
C PRO A 246 18.05 12.04 3.81
N SER A 247 18.97 11.71 4.71
CA SER A 247 20.42 11.72 4.45
C SER A 247 20.93 10.43 3.80
N ASN A 248 20.12 9.36 3.75
CA ASN A 248 20.55 8.07 3.24
C ASN A 248 20.59 8.06 1.70
N PRO A 249 21.76 7.82 1.07
CA PRO A 249 21.87 7.78 -0.39
C PRO A 249 20.97 6.72 -1.05
N ALA A 250 20.72 5.60 -0.36
CA ALA A 250 19.87 4.51 -0.85
C ALA A 250 18.36 4.84 -0.84
N SER A 251 17.96 5.96 -0.21
CA SER A 251 16.58 6.43 -0.09
C SER A 251 16.27 7.59 -1.06
N GLN A 252 16.98 7.67 -2.18
CA GLN A 252 16.73 8.72 -3.17
C GLN A 252 15.36 8.56 -3.83
N THR A 253 14.68 9.68 -3.98
CA THR A 253 13.40 9.79 -4.68
C THR A 253 13.61 9.91 -6.19
N ILE A 254 12.54 9.73 -6.97
CA ILE A 254 12.60 9.80 -8.44
C ILE A 254 13.15 11.16 -8.94
N TRP A 255 12.74 12.27 -8.30
CA TRP A 255 13.17 13.60 -8.73
C TRP A 255 14.66 13.86 -8.43
N GLN A 256 15.20 13.29 -7.37
CA GLN A 256 16.63 13.36 -7.05
C GLN A 256 17.45 12.55 -8.05
N THR A 257 16.97 11.36 -8.42
CA THR A 257 17.65 10.47 -9.34
C THR A 257 17.69 11.05 -10.77
N PHE A 258 16.61 11.67 -11.23
CA PHE A 258 16.52 12.17 -12.61
C PHE A 258 16.61 13.69 -12.75
N HIS A 259 16.79 14.42 -11.64
CA HIS A 259 16.91 15.88 -11.60
C HIS A 259 15.74 16.64 -12.26
N ASN A 260 14.57 16.01 -12.36
CA ASN A 260 13.36 16.57 -12.94
C ASN A 260 12.19 16.55 -11.97
N PRO A 261 11.78 17.71 -11.42
CA PRO A 261 10.71 17.78 -10.42
C PRO A 261 9.33 17.35 -10.96
N LEU A 262 9.12 17.39 -12.28
CA LEU A 262 7.85 16.97 -12.90
C LEU A 262 7.62 15.46 -12.79
N LEU A 263 8.68 14.67 -12.66
CA LEU A 263 8.56 13.21 -12.52
C LEU A 263 7.90 12.79 -11.19
N TRP A 264 7.86 13.67 -10.22
CA TRP A 264 7.18 13.41 -8.94
C TRP A 264 5.64 13.24 -9.11
N PHE A 265 5.06 13.79 -10.18
CA PHE A 265 3.64 13.61 -10.47
C PHE A 265 3.31 12.26 -11.09
N VAL A 266 4.28 11.53 -11.61
CA VAL A 266 4.04 10.25 -12.30
C VAL A 266 3.35 9.22 -11.41
N PRO A 267 3.81 8.90 -10.18
CA PRO A 267 3.12 7.92 -9.33
C PRO A 267 1.72 8.38 -8.95
N ILE A 268 1.56 9.67 -8.72
CA ILE A 268 0.27 10.29 -8.38
C ILE A 268 -0.73 10.12 -9.53
N ILE A 269 -0.30 10.42 -10.76
CA ILE A 269 -1.13 10.28 -11.97
C ILE A 269 -1.50 8.81 -12.17
N ILE A 270 -0.55 7.89 -11.99
CA ILE A 270 -0.81 6.45 -12.11
C ILE A 270 -1.79 5.99 -11.03
N THR A 271 -1.60 6.42 -9.79
CA THR A 271 -2.49 6.07 -8.66
C THR A 271 -3.91 6.56 -8.90
N VAL A 272 -4.08 7.82 -9.29
CA VAL A 272 -5.40 8.41 -9.60
C VAL A 272 -6.02 7.74 -10.82
N GLY A 273 -5.23 7.46 -11.84
CA GLY A 273 -5.67 6.77 -13.06
C GLY A 273 -6.17 5.34 -12.76
N LEU A 274 -5.40 4.56 -12.01
CA LEU A 274 -5.79 3.20 -11.60
C LEU A 274 -7.01 3.20 -10.69
N PHE A 275 -7.10 4.15 -9.76
CA PHE A 275 -8.29 4.30 -8.92
C PHE A 275 -9.53 4.64 -9.77
N GLY A 276 -9.42 5.60 -10.69
CA GLY A 276 -10.50 5.98 -11.59
C GLY A 276 -10.96 4.83 -12.49
N LEU A 277 -10.02 4.11 -13.09
CA LEU A 277 -10.29 2.93 -13.92
C LEU A 277 -10.94 1.80 -13.11
N GLY A 278 -10.40 1.50 -11.91
CA GLY A 278 -10.96 0.47 -11.03
C GLY A 278 -12.38 0.80 -10.61
N TRP A 279 -12.63 2.04 -10.19
CA TRP A 279 -13.96 2.52 -9.83
C TRP A 279 -14.93 2.45 -11.00
N TRP A 280 -14.55 2.96 -12.17
CA TRP A 280 -15.40 2.97 -13.36
C TRP A 280 -15.75 1.55 -13.83
N HIS A 281 -14.76 0.66 -13.89
CA HIS A 281 -14.97 -0.73 -14.29
C HIS A 281 -15.87 -1.49 -13.31
N PHE A 282 -15.63 -1.31 -12.01
CA PHE A 282 -16.42 -1.89 -10.94
C PHE A 282 -17.90 -1.43 -11.01
N GLN A 283 -18.12 -0.12 -11.18
CA GLN A 283 -19.48 0.43 -11.26
C GLN A 283 -20.26 -0.11 -12.48
N ARG A 284 -19.59 -0.35 -13.59
CA ARG A 284 -20.23 -0.94 -14.77
C ARG A 284 -20.64 -2.39 -14.56
N LYS A 285 -19.81 -3.17 -13.89
CA LYS A 285 -20.03 -4.61 -13.67
C LYS A 285 -20.84 -4.95 -12.43
N GLN A 286 -21.00 -4.02 -11.47
CA GLN A 286 -21.67 -4.32 -10.21
C GLN A 286 -23.12 -4.85 -10.35
N CYS A 287 -23.82 -4.53 -11.45
CA CYS A 287 -25.19 -5.01 -11.67
C CYS A 287 -25.24 -6.51 -11.96
N SER A 288 -24.24 -7.08 -12.66
CA SER A 288 -24.19 -8.49 -13.04
C SER A 288 -23.65 -9.39 -11.90
N PHE A 289 -22.96 -8.84 -10.89
CA PHE A 289 -22.32 -9.64 -9.83
C PHE A 289 -23.29 -10.57 -9.06
N ALA A 290 -24.60 -10.23 -9.00
CA ALA A 290 -25.56 -11.08 -8.30
C ALA A 290 -25.91 -12.34 -9.07
N GLU A 291 -25.72 -12.33 -10.39
CA GLU A 291 -25.96 -13.45 -11.29
C GLU A 291 -24.71 -14.32 -11.47
N ASP A 292 -23.50 -13.69 -11.41
CA ASP A 292 -22.21 -14.32 -11.67
C ASP A 292 -21.54 -14.95 -10.42
N ILE A 293 -22.00 -14.59 -9.21
CA ILE A 293 -21.53 -15.12 -7.91
C ILE A 293 -22.46 -16.23 -7.43
#